data_d17e74b16695773f46677df48beb4eaf
#
_entry.id   d17e74b16695773f46677df48beb4eaf
#
_cell.length_a   1.000
_cell.length_b   1.000
_cell.length_c   1.000
_cell.angle_alpha   90.00
_cell.angle_beta   90.00
_cell.angle_gamma   90.00
#
_symmetry.space_group_name_H-M   'P 1'
#
loop_
_entity.id
_entity.type
_entity.pdbx_description
1 polymer ?
#
loop_
_entity_poly.entity_id
_entity_poly.type
_entity_poly.pdbx_seq_one_letter_code
_entity_poly.pdbx_strand_id
1 'polypeptide(L)'
;PTNCRIDLNRYVTFCFSRVGFAPRSFFASRMKILITGGVKSGKSNFAEQKTLELSEGLTPLYLATAECLDEEMQTKIEEHRRKRMDRFRTIEEPLDLVLSLTEGKEPALIECMTLWLNNWFHYQKDEEQIMSMVDQLLTLPRDLVFVLNEVGHGIIPENPLARKFVDWSGKIGSRLGKGCDEIWCCIAGHPMQVK
;
A
#
# COMPACT_ATOMS: atom_id res chain seq x y z
N PRO A 1 -22.74 1.40 57.28
CA PRO A 1 -22.10 0.64 56.18
C PRO A 1 -22.91 0.97 54.91
N THR A 2 -22.41 1.96 54.21
CA THR A 2 -23.01 2.44 52.96
C THR A 2 -22.37 1.70 51.79
N ASN A 3 -23.17 0.86 51.12
CA ASN A 3 -22.85 0.23 49.87
C ASN A 3 -22.80 1.28 48.75
N CYS A 4 -21.60 1.62 48.29
CA CYS A 4 -21.41 2.38 47.07
C CYS A 4 -21.40 1.40 45.90
N ARG A 5 -22.54 1.22 45.22
CA ARG A 5 -22.60 0.54 43.92
C ARG A 5 -22.14 1.53 42.87
N ILE A 6 -20.99 1.26 42.27
CA ILE A 6 -20.51 1.99 41.11
C ILE A 6 -21.33 1.51 39.91
N ASP A 7 -22.16 2.38 39.36
CA ASP A 7 -22.95 2.15 38.13
C ASP A 7 -22.04 2.29 36.91
N LEU A 8 -21.59 1.14 36.39
CA LEU A 8 -20.71 1.02 35.24
C LEU A 8 -21.39 1.43 33.90
N ASN A 9 -22.68 1.73 33.89
CA ASN A 9 -23.40 2.10 32.67
C ASN A 9 -23.32 3.59 32.30
N ARG A 10 -22.66 4.43 33.11
CA ARG A 10 -22.56 5.88 32.84
C ARG A 10 -21.31 6.30 32.04
N TYR A 11 -20.35 5.39 31.76
CA TYR A 11 -19.12 5.73 31.06
C TYR A 11 -19.04 5.27 29.59
N VAL A 12 -20.06 4.59 29.08
CA VAL A 12 -20.04 4.08 27.69
C VAL A 12 -20.73 5.02 26.68
N THR A 13 -21.40 6.09 27.14
CA THR A 13 -22.24 6.91 26.23
C THR A 13 -21.61 8.27 25.82
N PHE A 14 -20.30 8.48 26.03
CA PHE A 14 -19.70 9.82 25.77
C PHE A 14 -18.52 9.85 24.80
N CYS A 15 -18.40 8.90 23.88
CA CYS A 15 -17.34 8.92 22.87
C CYS A 15 -17.78 8.66 21.41
N PHE A 16 -19.09 8.78 21.10
CA PHE A 16 -19.58 8.68 19.73
C PHE A 16 -20.41 9.90 19.33
N SER A 17 -19.79 11.08 19.34
CA SER A 17 -20.43 12.21 18.68
C SER A 17 -19.40 13.14 18.06
N ARG A 18 -19.47 13.20 16.73
CA ARG A 18 -18.91 14.23 15.86
C ARG A 18 -17.42 14.18 15.56
N VAL A 19 -16.98 13.21 14.78
CA VAL A 19 -16.08 13.53 13.68
C VAL A 19 -16.98 13.74 12.47
N GLY A 20 -17.40 14.97 12.23
CA GLY A 20 -18.06 15.38 11.01
C GLY A 20 -17.06 15.21 9.86
N PHE A 21 -17.23 14.19 9.05
CA PHE A 21 -16.58 14.11 7.74
C PHE A 21 -17.15 15.24 6.89
N ALA A 22 -16.46 16.37 6.85
CA ALA A 22 -16.67 17.34 5.80
C ALA A 22 -16.21 16.67 4.48
N PRO A 23 -17.05 16.65 3.41
CA PRO A 23 -16.62 16.12 2.13
C PRO A 23 -15.36 16.88 1.69
N ARG A 24 -14.29 16.15 1.33
CA ARG A 24 -13.06 16.76 0.82
C ARG A 24 -13.43 17.67 -0.35
N SER A 25 -13.04 18.94 -0.29
CA SER A 25 -13.29 19.91 -1.34
C SER A 25 -12.68 19.39 -2.66
N PHE A 26 -13.31 19.70 -3.79
CA PHE A 26 -12.93 19.29 -5.15
C PHE A 26 -11.47 19.66 -5.53
N PHE A 27 -10.79 20.47 -4.71
CA PHE A 27 -9.40 20.92 -4.82
C PHE A 27 -8.45 20.30 -3.79
N ALA A 28 -8.89 19.30 -3.00
CA ALA A 28 -7.99 18.65 -2.06
C ALA A 28 -6.88 17.91 -2.81
N SER A 29 -5.64 18.17 -2.45
CA SER A 29 -4.47 17.40 -2.89
C SER A 29 -4.74 15.90 -2.70
N ARG A 30 -4.52 15.10 -3.75
CA ARG A 30 -4.72 13.66 -3.70
C ARG A 30 -3.64 13.01 -2.85
N MET A 31 -4.06 12.23 -1.85
CA MET A 31 -3.16 11.59 -0.90
C MET A 31 -2.27 10.54 -1.56
N LYS A 32 -0.99 10.57 -1.23
CA LYS A 32 -0.03 9.53 -1.54
C LYS A 32 0.51 8.95 -0.23
N ILE A 33 0.32 7.66 -0.03
CA ILE A 33 0.72 6.98 1.21
C ILE A 33 1.69 5.86 0.86
N LEU A 34 2.84 5.82 1.51
CA LEU A 34 3.79 4.71 1.43
C LEU A 34 3.67 3.85 2.70
N ILE A 35 3.48 2.54 2.51
CA ILE A 35 3.47 1.56 3.59
C ILE A 35 4.59 0.57 3.33
N THR A 36 5.54 0.53 4.27
CA THR A 36 6.71 -0.33 4.19
C THR A 36 6.79 -1.30 5.39
N GLY A 37 7.68 -2.27 5.33
CA GLY A 37 7.93 -3.24 6.38
C GLY A 37 8.38 -4.59 5.85
N GLY A 38 8.84 -5.45 6.77
CA GLY A 38 9.33 -6.79 6.47
C GLY A 38 8.24 -7.75 5.97
N VAL A 39 8.64 -8.96 5.58
CA VAL A 39 7.72 -10.04 5.22
C VAL A 39 6.79 -10.36 6.39
N LYS A 40 5.49 -10.54 6.11
CA LYS A 40 4.44 -10.84 7.11
C LYS A 40 4.33 -9.81 8.26
N SER A 41 4.79 -8.58 8.06
CA SER A 41 4.71 -7.51 9.06
C SER A 41 3.33 -6.90 9.26
N GLY A 42 2.31 -7.29 8.47
CA GLY A 42 0.96 -6.73 8.52
C GLY A 42 0.68 -5.59 7.55
N LYS A 43 1.70 -5.14 6.77
CA LYS A 43 1.58 -3.99 5.86
C LYS A 43 0.44 -4.09 4.84
N SER A 44 0.20 -5.27 4.23
CA SER A 44 -0.88 -5.42 3.24
C SER A 44 -2.27 -5.22 3.86
N ASN A 45 -2.52 -5.78 5.05
CA ASN A 45 -3.79 -5.56 5.76
C ASN A 45 -3.98 -4.08 6.12
N PHE A 46 -2.92 -3.42 6.59
CA PHE A 46 -2.96 -2.01 6.93
C PHE A 46 -3.15 -1.14 5.68
N ALA A 47 -2.53 -1.50 4.55
CA ALA A 47 -2.68 -0.82 3.27
C ALA A 47 -4.12 -0.93 2.72
N GLU A 48 -4.73 -2.11 2.81
CA GLU A 48 -6.15 -2.31 2.47
C GLU A 48 -7.04 -1.40 3.33
N GLN A 49 -6.81 -1.38 4.65
CA GLN A 49 -7.57 -0.51 5.56
C GLN A 49 -7.42 0.98 5.20
N LYS A 50 -6.20 1.46 5.00
CA LYS A 50 -5.92 2.85 4.59
C LYS A 50 -6.60 3.22 3.27
N THR A 51 -6.59 2.31 2.30
CA THR A 51 -7.23 2.54 1.01
C THR A 51 -8.75 2.62 1.13
N LEU A 52 -9.36 1.77 1.97
CA LEU A 52 -10.80 1.83 2.26
C LEU A 52 -11.19 3.11 2.99
N GLU A 53 -10.36 3.59 3.92
CA GLU A 53 -10.57 4.89 4.60
C GLU A 53 -10.60 6.06 3.60
N LEU A 54 -9.74 6.02 2.57
CA LEU A 54 -9.70 7.04 1.51
C LEU A 54 -10.86 6.94 0.52
N SER A 55 -11.54 5.80 0.44
CA SER A 55 -12.52 5.52 -0.62
C SER A 55 -13.84 6.27 -0.49
N GLU A 56 -14.17 6.79 0.70
CA GLU A 56 -15.38 7.57 0.96
C GLU A 56 -16.67 6.90 0.42
N GLY A 57 -16.72 5.57 0.44
CA GLY A 57 -17.85 4.77 -0.05
C GLY A 57 -17.77 4.35 -1.52
N LEU A 58 -16.75 4.75 -2.25
CA LEU A 58 -16.44 4.19 -3.58
C LEU A 58 -15.77 2.83 -3.41
N THR A 59 -15.91 1.94 -4.40
CA THR A 59 -15.14 0.70 -4.44
C THR A 59 -13.72 1.00 -4.93
N PRO A 60 -12.69 0.92 -4.07
CA PRO A 60 -11.33 1.24 -4.46
C PRO A 60 -10.73 0.19 -5.39
N LEU A 61 -9.68 0.58 -6.11
CA LEU A 61 -8.92 -0.30 -6.98
C LEU A 61 -7.80 -0.99 -6.21
N TYR A 62 -7.65 -2.30 -6.45
CA TYR A 62 -6.49 -3.08 -6.03
C TYR A 62 -5.68 -3.45 -7.28
N LEU A 63 -4.52 -2.86 -7.43
CA LEU A 63 -3.60 -3.15 -8.51
C LEU A 63 -2.61 -4.22 -8.06
N ALA A 64 -2.83 -5.45 -8.52
CA ALA A 64 -1.99 -6.60 -8.21
C ALA A 64 -0.83 -6.67 -9.21
N THR A 65 0.39 -6.57 -8.70
CA THR A 65 1.61 -6.66 -9.53
C THR A 65 2.20 -8.07 -9.60
N ALA A 66 1.65 -9.00 -8.81
CA ALA A 66 2.12 -10.39 -8.82
C ALA A 66 1.69 -11.09 -10.11
N GLU A 67 2.65 -11.75 -10.76
CA GLU A 67 2.38 -12.71 -11.83
C GLU A 67 2.35 -14.12 -11.25
N CYS A 68 1.45 -14.94 -11.79
CA CYS A 68 1.34 -16.35 -11.42
C CYS A 68 2.41 -17.16 -12.16
N LEU A 69 3.62 -17.22 -11.58
CA LEU A 69 4.75 -17.93 -12.19
C LEU A 69 4.85 -19.40 -11.73
N ASP A 70 4.23 -19.75 -10.60
CA ASP A 70 4.21 -21.09 -10.04
C ASP A 70 2.95 -21.36 -9.20
N GLU A 71 2.73 -22.64 -8.84
CA GLU A 71 1.56 -23.08 -8.07
C GLU A 71 1.50 -22.48 -6.64
N GLU A 72 2.67 -22.24 -6.03
CA GLU A 72 2.74 -21.60 -4.70
C GLU A 72 2.26 -20.14 -4.78
N MET A 73 2.68 -19.42 -5.79
CA MET A 73 2.27 -18.04 -6.03
C MET A 73 0.77 -17.98 -6.37
N GLN A 74 0.26 -18.92 -7.17
CA GLN A 74 -1.17 -19.01 -7.48
C GLN A 74 -2.01 -19.18 -6.22
N THR A 75 -1.63 -20.10 -5.33
CA THR A 75 -2.31 -20.32 -4.05
C THR A 75 -2.33 -19.04 -3.21
N LYS A 76 -1.22 -18.32 -3.12
CA LYS A 76 -1.13 -17.05 -2.38
C LYS A 76 -2.02 -15.97 -2.98
N ILE A 77 -2.04 -15.82 -4.31
CA ILE A 77 -2.90 -14.86 -5.02
C ILE A 77 -4.37 -15.16 -4.74
N GLU A 78 -4.79 -16.43 -4.83
CA GLU A 78 -6.16 -16.84 -4.55
C GLU A 78 -6.59 -16.61 -3.10
N GLU A 79 -5.69 -16.88 -2.13
CA GLU A 79 -5.94 -16.59 -0.72
C GLU A 79 -6.14 -15.10 -0.47
N HIS A 80 -5.28 -14.25 -1.05
CA HIS A 80 -5.41 -12.81 -0.97
C HIS A 80 -6.69 -12.30 -1.65
N ARG A 81 -7.04 -12.85 -2.83
CA ARG A 81 -8.26 -12.52 -3.54
C ARG A 81 -9.52 -12.87 -2.73
N ARG A 82 -9.52 -14.05 -2.10
CA ARG A 82 -10.63 -14.51 -1.24
C ARG A 82 -10.82 -13.64 0.00
N LYS A 83 -9.73 -13.18 0.63
CA LYS A 83 -9.77 -12.29 1.79
C LYS A 83 -10.31 -10.90 1.47
N ARG A 84 -10.04 -10.39 0.26
CA ARG A 84 -10.52 -9.07 -0.17
C ARG A 84 -12.01 -9.03 -0.48
N MET A 85 -12.61 -10.15 -0.89
CA MET A 85 -14.01 -10.26 -1.31
C MET A 85 -14.39 -9.14 -2.31
N ASP A 86 -15.58 -8.54 -2.13
CA ASP A 86 -16.11 -7.47 -2.99
C ASP A 86 -15.67 -6.06 -2.54
N ARG A 87 -14.71 -5.97 -1.60
CA ARG A 87 -14.25 -4.67 -1.07
C ARG A 87 -13.40 -3.87 -2.06
N PHE A 88 -12.82 -4.55 -3.05
CA PHE A 88 -11.93 -3.96 -4.05
C PHE A 88 -12.28 -4.45 -5.46
N ARG A 89 -12.16 -3.57 -6.43
CA ARG A 89 -12.06 -3.96 -7.84
C ARG A 89 -10.58 -4.29 -8.14
N THR A 90 -10.29 -5.54 -8.47
CA THR A 90 -8.90 -5.98 -8.73
C THR A 90 -8.57 -5.87 -10.21
N ILE A 91 -7.40 -5.29 -10.52
CA ILE A 91 -6.73 -5.33 -11.82
C ILE A 91 -5.37 -6.00 -11.62
N GLU A 92 -5.02 -6.92 -12.49
CA GLU A 92 -3.71 -7.56 -12.53
C GLU A 92 -2.87 -6.83 -13.59
N GLU A 93 -1.82 -6.14 -13.15
CA GLU A 93 -0.92 -5.40 -14.04
C GLU A 93 0.52 -5.49 -13.51
N PRO A 94 1.37 -6.29 -14.16
CA PRO A 94 2.73 -6.53 -13.69
C PRO A 94 3.73 -5.43 -14.05
N LEU A 95 3.46 -4.58 -15.06
CA LEU A 95 4.46 -3.69 -15.64
C LEU A 95 4.00 -2.24 -15.75
N ASP A 96 2.90 -1.96 -16.49
CA ASP A 96 2.47 -0.59 -16.80
C ASP A 96 1.43 -0.09 -15.80
N LEU A 97 1.89 0.21 -14.58
CA LEU A 97 1.03 0.66 -13.49
C LEU A 97 0.34 2.00 -13.82
N VAL A 98 1.02 2.89 -14.56
CA VAL A 98 0.49 4.23 -14.86
C VAL A 98 -0.71 4.11 -15.79
N LEU A 99 -0.60 3.33 -16.86
CA LEU A 99 -1.69 3.14 -17.83
C LEU A 99 -2.95 2.60 -17.13
N SER A 100 -2.79 1.61 -16.25
CA SER A 100 -3.91 1.01 -15.50
C SER A 100 -4.56 1.96 -14.49
N LEU A 101 -3.91 3.08 -14.17
CA LEU A 101 -4.37 4.07 -13.19
C LEU A 101 -4.78 5.40 -13.80
N THR A 102 -4.72 5.57 -15.12
CA THR A 102 -5.12 6.82 -15.81
C THR A 102 -6.62 7.06 -15.79
N GLU A 103 -7.40 5.98 -15.84
CA GLU A 103 -8.86 6.04 -15.80
C GLU A 103 -9.40 5.89 -14.38
N GLY A 104 -10.54 6.56 -14.11
CA GLY A 104 -11.19 6.53 -12.81
C GLY A 104 -10.60 7.53 -11.80
N LYS A 105 -11.29 7.69 -10.67
CA LYS A 105 -10.92 8.63 -9.59
C LYS A 105 -10.92 7.97 -8.21
N GLU A 106 -11.37 6.72 -8.14
CA GLU A 106 -11.38 5.92 -6.92
C GLU A 106 -9.94 5.74 -6.38
N PRO A 107 -9.75 5.71 -5.07
CA PRO A 107 -8.44 5.40 -4.48
C PRO A 107 -7.90 4.08 -4.99
N ALA A 108 -6.58 3.96 -5.12
CA ALA A 108 -5.97 2.73 -5.58
C ALA A 108 -4.84 2.29 -4.65
N LEU A 109 -4.80 0.98 -4.41
CA LEU A 109 -3.72 0.28 -3.70
C LEU A 109 -2.84 -0.43 -4.73
N ILE A 110 -1.54 -0.17 -4.72
CA ILE A 110 -0.54 -0.87 -5.53
C ILE A 110 0.16 -1.92 -4.66
N GLU A 111 -0.16 -3.17 -4.88
CA GLU A 111 0.38 -4.32 -4.14
C GLU A 111 1.17 -5.23 -5.10
N CYS A 112 2.49 -5.28 -5.13
CA CYS A 112 3.43 -4.49 -4.34
C CYS A 112 4.56 -3.96 -5.24
N MET A 113 5.15 -2.82 -4.88
CA MET A 113 6.24 -2.20 -5.67
C MET A 113 7.49 -3.09 -5.77
N THR A 114 7.71 -3.97 -4.80
CA THR A 114 8.85 -4.90 -4.82
C THR A 114 8.66 -6.00 -5.88
N LEU A 115 7.44 -6.54 -6.01
CA LEU A 115 7.12 -7.52 -7.08
C LEU A 115 7.13 -6.84 -8.45
N TRP A 116 6.59 -5.62 -8.55
CA TRP A 116 6.69 -4.83 -9.77
C TRP A 116 8.15 -4.64 -10.23
N LEU A 117 9.06 -4.29 -9.32
CA LEU A 117 10.50 -4.19 -9.64
C LEU A 117 11.08 -5.53 -10.10
N ASN A 118 10.68 -6.64 -9.45
CA ASN A 118 11.10 -7.98 -9.87
C ASN A 118 10.66 -8.31 -11.31
N ASN A 119 9.40 -7.99 -11.65
CA ASN A 119 8.90 -8.17 -13.01
C ASN A 119 9.69 -7.33 -14.02
N TRP A 120 10.01 -6.08 -13.66
CA TRP A 120 10.81 -5.20 -14.48
C TRP A 120 12.16 -5.82 -14.86
N PHE A 121 12.84 -6.43 -13.89
CA PHE A 121 14.10 -7.14 -14.14
C PHE A 121 13.90 -8.45 -14.89
N HIS A 122 12.85 -9.21 -14.58
CA HIS A 122 12.52 -10.46 -15.27
C HIS A 122 12.31 -10.24 -16.78
N TYR A 123 11.57 -9.20 -17.14
CA TYR A 123 11.31 -8.82 -18.53
C TYR A 123 12.42 -7.98 -19.16
N GLN A 124 13.55 -7.80 -18.48
CA GLN A 124 14.70 -7.03 -18.96
C GLN A 124 14.31 -5.64 -19.49
N LYS A 125 13.40 -4.98 -18.79
CA LYS A 125 12.95 -3.61 -19.13
C LYS A 125 14.05 -2.60 -18.84
N ASP A 126 13.99 -1.49 -19.53
CA ASP A 126 14.92 -0.37 -19.35
C ASP A 126 14.82 0.21 -17.93
N GLU A 127 15.91 0.12 -17.20
CA GLU A 127 15.98 0.57 -15.80
C GLU A 127 15.90 2.09 -15.66
N GLU A 128 16.28 2.84 -16.69
CA GLU A 128 16.17 4.31 -16.67
C GLU A 128 14.69 4.75 -16.58
N GLN A 129 13.79 3.91 -17.07
CA GLN A 129 12.35 4.18 -17.01
C GLN A 129 11.72 3.91 -15.63
N ILE A 130 12.37 3.14 -14.75
CA ILE A 130 11.83 2.81 -13.41
C ILE A 130 11.49 4.07 -12.63
N MET A 131 12.43 5.01 -12.53
CA MET A 131 12.20 6.24 -11.77
C MET A 131 11.20 7.16 -12.44
N SER A 132 11.18 7.20 -13.78
CA SER A 132 10.15 7.94 -14.52
C SER A 132 8.74 7.41 -14.24
N MET A 133 8.57 6.08 -14.16
CA MET A 133 7.29 5.46 -13.81
C MET A 133 6.87 5.83 -12.37
N VAL A 134 7.80 5.79 -11.41
CA VAL A 134 7.52 6.18 -10.02
C VAL A 134 7.11 7.66 -9.95
N ASP A 135 7.78 8.54 -10.69
CA ASP A 135 7.45 9.96 -10.75
C ASP A 135 6.07 10.21 -11.35
N GLN A 136 5.72 9.50 -12.41
CA GLN A 136 4.39 9.58 -13.02
C GLN A 136 3.31 9.12 -12.05
N LEU A 137 3.51 8.01 -11.32
CA LEU A 137 2.58 7.53 -10.28
C LEU A 137 2.33 8.60 -9.20
N LEU A 138 3.39 9.27 -8.73
CA LEU A 138 3.28 10.34 -7.74
C LEU A 138 2.48 11.55 -8.23
N THR A 139 2.45 11.81 -9.54
CA THR A 139 1.73 12.95 -10.12
C THR A 139 0.29 12.65 -10.52
N LEU A 140 -0.14 11.38 -10.52
CA LEU A 140 -1.51 11.02 -10.88
C LEU A 140 -2.54 11.72 -9.98
N PRO A 141 -3.64 12.27 -10.55
CA PRO A 141 -4.67 12.98 -9.80
C PRO A 141 -5.63 12.00 -9.07
N ARG A 142 -5.06 11.07 -8.28
CA ARG A 142 -5.74 9.97 -7.61
C ARG A 142 -5.09 9.71 -6.25
N ASP A 143 -5.87 9.33 -5.25
CA ASP A 143 -5.33 8.83 -3.98
C ASP A 143 -4.67 7.48 -4.21
N LEU A 144 -3.38 7.35 -3.81
CA LEU A 144 -2.60 6.14 -4.01
C LEU A 144 -1.97 5.66 -2.71
N VAL A 145 -2.10 4.37 -2.46
CA VAL A 145 -1.41 3.67 -1.38
C VAL A 145 -0.41 2.71 -2.01
N PHE A 146 0.87 2.86 -1.68
CA PHE A 146 1.96 2.02 -2.17
C PHE A 146 2.39 1.05 -1.08
N VAL A 147 2.54 -0.23 -1.43
CA VAL A 147 3.16 -1.24 -0.56
C VAL A 147 4.55 -1.56 -1.08
N LEU A 148 5.55 -1.43 -0.21
CA LEU A 148 6.95 -1.75 -0.51
C LEU A 148 7.53 -2.66 0.59
N ASN A 149 8.12 -3.79 0.19
CA ASN A 149 8.83 -4.63 1.16
C ASN A 149 10.21 -4.05 1.47
N GLU A 150 10.59 -4.10 2.75
CA GLU A 150 11.96 -3.86 3.19
C GLU A 150 12.85 -5.07 2.83
N VAL A 151 13.78 -4.89 1.90
CA VAL A 151 14.64 -5.96 1.38
C VAL A 151 16.13 -5.74 1.62
N GLY A 152 16.54 -4.64 2.20
CA GLY A 152 17.93 -4.25 2.36
C GLY A 152 18.52 -4.43 3.77
N HIS A 153 17.78 -5.01 4.72
CA HIS A 153 18.16 -5.06 6.14
C HIS A 153 18.98 -6.29 6.55
N GLY A 154 19.45 -7.08 5.61
CA GLY A 154 20.21 -8.30 5.88
C GLY A 154 21.68 -8.22 5.46
N ILE A 155 22.26 -9.39 5.27
CA ILE A 155 23.62 -9.55 4.72
C ILE A 155 23.61 -9.10 3.26
N ILE A 156 24.69 -8.43 2.83
CA ILE A 156 24.85 -8.02 1.43
C ILE A 156 24.90 -9.28 0.56
N PRO A 157 24.00 -9.44 -0.43
CA PRO A 157 23.97 -10.64 -1.26
C PRO A 157 25.23 -10.83 -2.07
N GLU A 158 25.70 -12.08 -2.21
CA GLU A 158 26.82 -12.42 -3.10
C GLU A 158 26.44 -12.27 -4.57
N ASN A 159 25.19 -12.54 -4.92
CA ASN A 159 24.69 -12.44 -6.29
C ASN A 159 24.59 -10.96 -6.73
N PRO A 160 25.23 -10.55 -7.83
CA PRO A 160 25.18 -9.19 -8.33
C PRO A 160 23.77 -8.68 -8.67
N LEU A 161 22.91 -9.55 -9.22
CA LEU A 161 21.53 -9.20 -9.55
C LEU A 161 20.73 -8.91 -8.27
N ALA A 162 20.92 -9.70 -7.21
CA ALA A 162 20.28 -9.47 -5.93
C ALA A 162 20.73 -8.15 -5.29
N ARG A 163 22.03 -7.78 -5.38
CA ARG A 163 22.51 -6.47 -4.93
C ARG A 163 21.85 -5.33 -5.71
N LYS A 164 21.79 -5.47 -7.03
CA LYS A 164 21.13 -4.49 -7.90
C LYS A 164 19.65 -4.33 -7.55
N PHE A 165 18.96 -5.42 -7.26
CA PHE A 165 17.57 -5.40 -6.81
C PHE A 165 17.41 -4.64 -5.49
N VAL A 166 18.27 -4.87 -4.50
CA VAL A 166 18.29 -4.15 -3.22
C VAL A 166 18.51 -2.65 -3.44
N ASP A 167 19.49 -2.29 -4.28
CA ASP A 167 19.79 -0.89 -4.59
C ASP A 167 18.60 -0.18 -5.23
N TRP A 168 17.96 -0.81 -6.22
CA TRP A 168 16.78 -0.24 -6.88
C TRP A 168 15.57 -0.16 -5.95
N SER A 169 15.33 -1.16 -5.11
CA SER A 169 14.28 -1.12 -4.10
C SER A 169 14.48 0.06 -3.14
N GLY A 170 15.72 0.29 -2.70
CA GLY A 170 16.08 1.44 -1.87
C GLY A 170 15.86 2.79 -2.56
N LYS A 171 16.23 2.91 -3.85
CA LYS A 171 15.99 4.12 -4.66
C LYS A 171 14.49 4.41 -4.80
N ILE A 172 13.68 3.39 -5.11
CA ILE A 172 12.22 3.51 -5.20
C ILE A 172 11.64 3.93 -3.86
N GLY A 173 12.01 3.26 -2.76
CA GLY A 173 11.56 3.60 -1.41
C GLY A 173 11.89 5.05 -1.03
N SER A 174 13.12 5.51 -1.31
CA SER A 174 13.54 6.89 -1.07
C SER A 174 12.75 7.89 -1.92
N ARG A 175 12.47 7.56 -3.19
CA ARG A 175 11.70 8.45 -4.09
C ARG A 175 10.25 8.55 -3.67
N LEU A 176 9.60 7.41 -3.37
CA LEU A 176 8.24 7.37 -2.85
C LEU A 176 8.16 8.12 -1.51
N GLY A 177 9.10 7.90 -0.60
CA GLY A 177 9.14 8.57 0.70
C GLY A 177 9.22 10.09 0.60
N LYS A 178 9.93 10.63 -0.39
CA LYS A 178 9.97 12.08 -0.66
C LYS A 178 8.66 12.60 -1.24
N GLY A 179 8.01 11.83 -2.10
CA GLY A 179 6.81 12.25 -2.83
C GLY A 179 5.49 11.95 -2.11
N CYS A 180 5.46 11.00 -1.18
CA CYS A 180 4.25 10.67 -0.42
C CYS A 180 3.99 11.67 0.72
N ASP A 181 2.70 11.85 1.03
CA ASP A 181 2.23 12.71 2.13
C ASP A 181 2.38 12.00 3.47
N GLU A 182 2.14 10.68 3.52
CA GLU A 182 2.30 9.85 4.70
C GLU A 182 3.25 8.68 4.41
N ILE A 183 4.03 8.30 5.42
CA ILE A 183 4.88 7.11 5.42
C ILE A 183 4.59 6.30 6.67
N TRP A 184 4.30 5.02 6.51
CA TRP A 184 4.05 4.07 7.58
C TRP A 184 5.00 2.89 7.49
N CYS A 185 5.60 2.50 8.63
CA CYS A 185 6.40 1.30 8.74
C CYS A 185 5.67 0.27 9.61
N CYS A 186 5.41 -0.93 9.06
CA CYS A 186 4.78 -2.02 9.80
C CYS A 186 5.82 -2.95 10.41
N ILE A 187 5.79 -3.09 11.73
CA ILE A 187 6.70 -3.96 12.50
C ILE A 187 5.85 -4.89 13.36
N ALA A 188 6.01 -6.20 13.22
CA ALA A 188 5.33 -7.21 14.03
C ALA A 188 3.80 -7.01 14.13
N GLY A 189 3.15 -6.62 13.05
CA GLY A 189 1.70 -6.38 12.99
C GLY A 189 1.27 -4.97 13.39
N HIS A 190 2.18 -4.11 13.84
CA HIS A 190 1.89 -2.75 14.30
C HIS A 190 2.37 -1.71 13.30
N PRO A 191 1.47 -0.86 12.75
CA PRO A 191 1.86 0.27 11.91
C PRO A 191 2.38 1.41 12.78
N MET A 192 3.50 1.99 12.37
CA MET A 192 4.10 3.18 12.96
C MET A 192 4.20 4.27 11.90
N GLN A 193 3.66 5.44 12.17
CA GLN A 193 3.80 6.58 11.27
C GLN A 193 5.20 7.16 11.37
N VAL A 194 5.84 7.35 10.21
CA VAL A 194 7.20 7.90 10.07
C VAL A 194 7.15 9.35 9.58
N LYS A 195 6.13 9.64 8.75
CA LYS A 195 5.87 10.98 8.21
C LYS A 195 4.38 11.28 8.21
#